data_5fa78e943786fc22b875ecedd466e922
#
_entry.id   5fa78e943786fc22b875ecedd466e922
#
_cell.length_a   1.000
_cell.length_b   1.000
_cell.length_c   1.000
_cell.angle_alpha   90.00
_cell.angle_beta   90.00
_cell.angle_gamma   90.00
#
_symmetry.space_group_name_H-M   'P 1'
#
loop_
_entity.id
_entity.type
_entity.pdbx_description
1 polymer ?
#
loop_
_entity_poly.entity_id
_entity_poly.type
_entity_poly.pdbx_seq_one_letter_code
_entity_poly.pdbx_strand_id
1 'polypeptide(L)'
;FPVYTYKVNETEISKTICMEQGKEIVGIQYKIKNTNKKAILTLAPIVNFRDFHSMSTDHVFDVKQQINGTKVKLVIDGNSKTPVYMNLSEGKYIEHKNDIFKDMFYIEEQKRGFYPKENHSVTGVYEIELQPNEEKEISFVCGLEENIEEINLNELIKKENERIDKIIENSKLLEHTQIKNYETKESKKENPIEKSKKELTKKLIKAADQFIVYRPTFRLHTIIAGYPWFLDWGRDSLISFEGLLLKTKRYELAKEVLLTMVRDIKYGLVPNGYSGFDNRPLYNSVDASLLLFEQIQKYINYTGDYEFVEKNIYDKLEKIIENYIKGIDIDNNNIYLDSDFLISSGTENTQNTWMDVKTYGIAATPRNGKAVEINSLWYNSLMIMIDLTEKLKINQNEISKEESNKNLVNENNITAETNEYKAKIKIYKDIAKKCKKSFNEKFYNSKRKCLYDVLGDSRIRPNQLFALSLTYPIIEPNSEIAYNMINVVEKKLLN
;
A
#
# COMPACT_ATOMS: atom_id res chain seq x y z
N PHE A 1 18.28 8.87 0.47
CA PHE A 1 18.94 7.93 1.39
C PHE A 1 19.03 8.52 2.76
N PRO A 2 18.92 7.71 3.86
CA PRO A 2 19.28 8.14 5.21
C PRO A 2 20.79 8.43 5.28
N VAL A 3 21.14 9.60 5.80
CA VAL A 3 22.53 9.99 6.04
C VAL A 3 22.66 10.40 7.49
N TYR A 4 23.58 9.76 8.20
CA TYR A 4 23.91 10.06 9.58
C TYR A 4 25.32 10.64 9.63
N THR A 5 25.50 11.72 10.36
CA THR A 5 26.81 12.35 10.56
C THR A 5 27.21 12.29 12.02
N TYR A 6 28.46 11.93 12.25
CA TYR A 6 29.04 11.82 13.59
C TYR A 6 30.33 12.63 13.64
N LYS A 7 30.60 13.21 14.78
CA LYS A 7 31.90 13.83 15.09
C LYS A 7 32.42 13.25 16.40
N VAL A 8 33.56 12.56 16.35
CA VAL A 8 34.18 11.90 17.51
C VAL A 8 35.62 12.31 17.55
N ASN A 9 36.02 13.04 18.61
CA ASN A 9 37.37 13.54 18.76
C ASN A 9 37.90 14.24 17.49
N GLU A 10 37.12 15.10 16.89
CA GLU A 10 37.38 15.81 15.63
C GLU A 10 37.40 14.93 14.36
N THR A 11 37.32 13.62 14.47
CA THR A 11 37.08 12.75 13.30
C THR A 11 35.62 12.86 12.86
N GLU A 12 35.40 13.17 11.60
CA GLU A 12 34.08 13.31 11.01
C GLU A 12 33.75 12.03 10.23
N ILE A 13 32.54 11.46 10.47
CA ILE A 13 32.06 10.26 9.83
C ILE A 13 30.67 10.54 9.24
N SER A 14 30.50 10.30 7.96
CA SER A 14 29.18 10.28 7.31
C SER A 14 28.83 8.84 6.95
N LYS A 15 27.64 8.37 7.39
CA LYS A 15 27.11 7.05 7.13
C LYS A 15 25.86 7.17 6.25
N THR A 16 25.93 6.70 5.01
CA THR A 16 24.80 6.64 4.07
C THR A 16 24.30 5.21 3.94
N ILE A 17 23.00 4.99 4.10
CA ILE A 17 22.37 3.66 3.97
C ILE A 17 21.58 3.64 2.68
N CYS A 18 21.76 2.59 1.85
CA CYS A 18 21.01 2.37 0.63
C CYS A 18 20.63 0.90 0.46
N MET A 19 19.59 0.64 -0.33
CA MET A 19 19.16 -0.71 -0.72
C MET A 19 19.19 -0.82 -2.24
N GLU A 20 19.49 -2.01 -2.75
CA GLU A 20 19.37 -2.29 -4.18
C GLU A 20 17.92 -2.61 -4.51
N GLN A 21 17.36 -1.90 -5.51
CA GLN A 21 15.98 -2.12 -5.92
C GLN A 21 15.76 -3.53 -6.44
N GLY A 22 14.76 -4.23 -5.88
CA GLY A 22 14.38 -5.59 -6.29
C GLY A 22 15.29 -6.69 -5.77
N LYS A 23 16.23 -6.38 -4.88
CA LYS A 23 17.12 -7.35 -4.24
C LYS A 23 17.10 -7.20 -2.71
N GLU A 24 17.45 -8.25 -2.02
CA GLU A 24 17.57 -8.28 -0.55
C GLU A 24 19.01 -7.92 -0.13
N ILE A 25 19.44 -6.72 -0.54
CA ILE A 25 20.78 -6.20 -0.32
C ILE A 25 20.69 -4.81 0.29
N VAL A 26 21.44 -4.62 1.36
CA VAL A 26 21.63 -3.31 2.02
C VAL A 26 23.10 -2.95 1.94
N GLY A 27 23.38 -1.76 1.48
CA GLY A 27 24.69 -1.16 1.46
C GLY A 27 24.81 0.01 2.45
N ILE A 28 25.93 0.11 3.11
CA ILE A 28 26.27 1.23 4.00
C ILE A 28 27.61 1.81 3.55
N GLN A 29 27.58 3.06 3.10
CA GLN A 29 28.78 3.81 2.75
C GLN A 29 29.21 4.69 3.92
N TYR A 30 30.46 4.55 4.33
CA TYR A 30 31.09 5.42 5.31
C TYR A 30 32.10 6.34 4.61
N LYS A 31 31.94 7.66 4.79
CA LYS A 31 32.96 8.66 4.42
C LYS A 31 33.56 9.22 5.69
N ILE A 32 34.85 9.08 5.83
CA ILE A 32 35.55 9.36 7.06
C ILE A 32 36.63 10.40 6.79
N LYS A 33 36.70 11.42 7.63
CA LYS A 33 37.77 12.38 7.64
C LYS A 33 38.45 12.31 9.02
N ASN A 34 39.64 11.69 9.04
CA ASN A 34 40.37 11.47 10.28
C ASN A 34 41.14 12.71 10.70
N THR A 35 41.51 12.76 11.97
CA THR A 35 42.33 13.81 12.55
C THR A 35 43.83 13.58 12.30
N ASN A 36 44.68 14.39 12.94
CA ASN A 36 46.13 14.25 12.91
C ASN A 36 46.68 13.05 13.70
N LYS A 37 45.83 12.16 14.19
CA LYS A 37 46.22 10.97 14.97
C LYS A 37 45.78 9.69 14.24
N LYS A 38 46.61 8.64 14.42
CA LYS A 38 46.17 7.29 14.01
C LYS A 38 44.97 6.86 14.83
N ALA A 39 43.97 6.25 14.17
CA ALA A 39 42.76 5.74 14.79
C ALA A 39 42.36 4.36 14.21
N ILE A 40 41.49 3.65 14.90
CA ILE A 40 40.87 2.44 14.43
C ILE A 40 39.34 2.65 14.39
N LEU A 41 38.74 2.46 13.26
CA LEU A 41 37.28 2.35 13.17
C LEU A 41 36.88 0.89 13.34
N THR A 42 36.00 0.63 14.30
CA THR A 42 35.44 -0.69 14.55
C THR A 42 33.95 -0.69 14.17
N LEU A 43 33.56 -1.59 13.28
CA LEU A 43 32.17 -1.81 12.89
C LEU A 43 31.72 -3.17 13.43
N ALA A 44 30.69 -3.19 14.26
CA ALA A 44 30.11 -4.39 14.83
C ALA A 44 28.73 -4.65 14.25
N PRO A 45 28.59 -5.49 13.22
CA PRO A 45 27.27 -5.92 12.74
C PRO A 45 26.58 -6.73 13.84
N ILE A 46 25.37 -6.31 14.17
CA ILE A 46 24.49 -7.07 15.05
C ILE A 46 23.44 -7.79 14.23
N VAL A 47 23.21 -9.06 14.50
CA VAL A 47 22.28 -9.90 13.73
C VAL A 47 21.16 -10.44 14.61
N ASN A 48 20.00 -10.57 13.96
CA ASN A 48 18.82 -11.18 14.53
C ASN A 48 18.18 -12.09 13.47
N PHE A 49 17.45 -13.12 13.89
CA PHE A 49 16.77 -14.05 12.99
C PHE A 49 15.43 -14.46 13.61
N ARG A 50 14.43 -13.61 13.43
CA ARG A 50 13.10 -13.80 14.03
C ARG A 50 12.03 -13.21 13.13
N ASP A 51 10.78 -13.58 13.36
CA ASP A 51 9.65 -12.89 12.75
C ASP A 51 9.62 -11.41 13.15
N PHE A 52 9.26 -10.52 12.23
CA PHE A 52 9.32 -9.07 12.47
C PHE A 52 8.28 -8.58 13.51
N HIS A 53 7.26 -9.39 13.84
CA HIS A 53 6.31 -9.11 14.93
C HIS A 53 6.75 -9.66 16.30
N SER A 54 7.85 -10.38 16.37
CA SER A 54 8.38 -10.94 17.61
C SER A 54 9.67 -10.24 18.06
N MET A 55 10.08 -10.51 19.30
CA MET A 55 11.32 -9.98 19.90
C MET A 55 12.15 -11.15 20.41
N SER A 56 13.46 -11.10 20.16
CA SER A 56 14.41 -12.08 20.70
C SER A 56 14.89 -11.63 22.08
N THR A 57 14.18 -12.05 23.13
CA THR A 57 14.50 -11.67 24.51
C THR A 57 15.49 -12.66 25.14
N ASP A 58 15.21 -13.94 25.05
CA ASP A 58 15.96 -15.01 25.75
C ASP A 58 16.67 -15.97 24.80
N HIS A 59 16.32 -15.95 23.51
CA HIS A 59 16.92 -16.81 22.50
C HIS A 59 18.33 -16.34 22.14
N VAL A 60 19.28 -17.26 22.18
CA VAL A 60 20.65 -17.09 21.67
C VAL A 60 20.76 -17.88 20.39
N PHE A 61 20.97 -17.19 19.28
CA PHE A 61 21.07 -17.84 17.97
C PHE A 61 22.37 -18.65 17.86
N ASP A 62 22.25 -19.91 17.35
CA ASP A 62 23.41 -20.67 16.91
C ASP A 62 23.88 -20.13 15.55
N VAL A 63 25.01 -19.41 15.54
CA VAL A 63 25.54 -18.78 14.34
C VAL A 63 26.81 -19.49 13.88
N LYS A 64 26.74 -20.18 12.75
CA LYS A 64 27.91 -20.75 12.07
C LYS A 64 28.44 -19.77 11.04
N GLN A 65 29.75 -19.55 11.08
CA GLN A 65 30.43 -18.58 10.22
C GLN A 65 31.36 -19.27 9.22
N GLN A 66 31.38 -18.79 7.99
CA GLN A 66 32.40 -19.10 6.99
C GLN A 66 33.05 -17.78 6.58
N ILE A 67 34.34 -17.63 6.87
CA ILE A 67 35.08 -16.38 6.73
C ILE A 67 36.08 -16.51 5.57
N ASN A 68 36.04 -15.55 4.65
CA ASN A 68 37.03 -15.41 3.58
C ASN A 68 37.44 -13.95 3.44
N GLY A 69 38.55 -13.57 4.13
CA GLY A 69 38.97 -12.19 4.23
C GLY A 69 37.93 -11.34 4.97
N THR A 70 37.38 -10.34 4.29
CA THR A 70 36.29 -9.50 4.80
C THR A 70 34.89 -10.03 4.48
N LYS A 71 34.77 -11.03 3.61
CA LYS A 71 33.49 -11.67 3.30
C LYS A 71 33.16 -12.72 4.36
N VAL A 72 31.98 -12.62 4.92
CA VAL A 72 31.47 -13.52 5.96
C VAL A 72 30.09 -14.03 5.54
N LYS A 73 29.93 -15.36 5.58
CA LYS A 73 28.66 -16.04 5.43
C LYS A 73 28.19 -16.54 6.78
N LEU A 74 26.97 -16.20 7.15
CA LEU A 74 26.32 -16.61 8.41
C LEU A 74 25.21 -17.62 8.09
N VAL A 75 25.19 -18.73 8.80
CA VAL A 75 24.07 -19.68 8.86
C VAL A 75 23.53 -19.64 10.28
N ILE A 76 22.32 -19.12 10.44
CA ILE A 76 21.70 -18.86 11.74
C ILE A 76 20.69 -19.97 12.04
N ASP A 77 20.76 -20.57 13.23
CA ASP A 77 19.90 -21.67 13.69
C ASP A 77 19.75 -22.82 12.65
N GLY A 78 20.86 -23.14 11.95
CA GLY A 78 20.88 -24.19 10.95
C GLY A 78 20.14 -23.86 9.64
N ASN A 79 19.62 -22.66 9.47
CA ASN A 79 18.94 -22.27 8.22
C ASN A 79 19.92 -21.99 7.08
N SER A 80 20.30 -23.06 6.38
CA SER A 80 21.17 -22.98 5.21
C SER A 80 20.49 -22.50 3.93
N LYS A 81 19.16 -22.39 3.91
CA LYS A 81 18.40 -21.95 2.73
C LYS A 81 18.46 -20.43 2.54
N THR A 82 18.60 -19.67 3.63
CA THR A 82 18.67 -18.22 3.62
C THR A 82 19.87 -17.73 4.44
N PRO A 83 21.11 -18.04 4.02
CA PRO A 83 22.31 -17.55 4.69
C PRO A 83 22.39 -16.03 4.52
N VAL A 84 22.97 -15.37 5.52
CA VAL A 84 23.27 -13.93 5.45
C VAL A 84 24.72 -13.76 5.05
N TYR A 85 24.96 -12.93 4.06
CA TYR A 85 26.31 -12.56 3.61
C TYR A 85 26.62 -11.14 4.04
N MET A 86 27.84 -10.90 4.52
CA MET A 86 28.37 -9.58 4.86
C MET A 86 29.74 -9.42 4.21
N ASN A 87 30.03 -8.21 3.74
CA ASN A 87 31.36 -7.89 3.22
C ASN A 87 31.70 -6.43 3.50
N LEU A 88 32.98 -6.19 3.82
CA LEU A 88 33.56 -4.86 3.94
C LEU A 88 34.60 -4.66 2.84
N SER A 89 34.63 -3.50 2.21
CA SER A 89 35.53 -3.22 1.08
C SER A 89 37.01 -3.27 1.44
N GLU A 90 37.36 -3.05 2.72
CA GLU A 90 38.72 -3.13 3.22
C GLU A 90 38.76 -3.33 4.75
N GLY A 91 39.91 -3.71 5.30
CA GLY A 91 40.08 -3.95 6.72
C GLY A 91 40.22 -5.45 7.03
N LYS A 92 39.99 -5.82 8.28
CA LYS A 92 40.02 -7.22 8.73
C LYS A 92 38.76 -7.55 9.53
N TYR A 93 38.28 -8.78 9.38
CA TYR A 93 37.21 -9.32 10.21
C TYR A 93 37.80 -10.12 11.36
N ILE A 94 37.32 -9.87 12.57
CA ILE A 94 37.69 -10.59 13.78
C ILE A 94 36.43 -11.31 14.26
N GLU A 95 36.47 -12.63 14.21
CA GLU A 95 35.36 -13.50 14.63
C GLU A 95 35.15 -13.40 16.14
N HIS A 96 33.89 -13.28 16.54
CA HIS A 96 33.44 -13.45 17.91
C HIS A 96 32.55 -14.69 18.00
N LYS A 97 32.65 -15.42 19.11
CA LYS A 97 31.82 -16.61 19.37
C LYS A 97 30.89 -16.32 20.53
N ASN A 98 29.59 -16.43 20.24
CA ASN A 98 28.54 -16.29 21.26
C ASN A 98 28.50 -14.93 21.99
N ASP A 99 28.99 -13.88 21.38
CA ASP A 99 28.83 -12.53 21.91
C ASP A 99 27.42 -12.01 21.66
N ILE A 100 26.88 -11.33 22.65
CA ILE A 100 25.51 -10.82 22.64
C ILE A 100 25.49 -9.34 22.99
N PHE A 101 24.89 -8.54 22.12
CA PHE A 101 24.47 -7.18 22.44
C PHE A 101 23.11 -7.26 23.15
N LYS A 102 23.13 -7.04 24.48
CA LYS A 102 21.95 -7.18 25.33
C LYS A 102 21.15 -5.91 25.44
N ASP A 103 19.84 -6.08 25.64
CA ASP A 103 18.92 -5.03 26.02
C ASP A 103 18.90 -3.84 25.03
N MET A 104 19.03 -4.08 23.72
CA MET A 104 18.76 -3.02 22.76
C MET A 104 17.35 -2.48 22.98
N PHE A 105 17.24 -1.16 23.17
CA PHE A 105 15.98 -0.55 23.57
C PHE A 105 15.28 0.12 22.38
N TYR A 106 14.02 -0.25 22.16
CA TYR A 106 13.15 0.30 21.10
C TYR A 106 12.09 1.22 21.70
N ILE A 107 12.31 2.51 21.63
CA ILE A 107 11.41 3.53 22.20
C ILE A 107 10.02 3.48 21.58
N GLU A 108 9.89 3.15 20.31
CA GLU A 108 8.59 3.08 19.61
C GLU A 108 7.77 1.87 20.09
N GLU A 109 8.40 0.75 20.42
CA GLU A 109 7.70 -0.40 21.03
C GLU A 109 7.16 -0.03 22.43
N GLN A 110 7.96 0.66 23.22
CA GLN A 110 7.52 1.14 24.55
C GLN A 110 6.33 2.10 24.42
N LYS A 111 6.37 3.05 23.49
CA LYS A 111 5.25 3.99 23.26
C LYS A 111 3.95 3.29 22.89
N ARG A 112 4.06 2.14 22.22
CA ARG A 112 2.93 1.28 21.83
C ARG A 112 2.45 0.34 22.95
N GLY A 113 3.12 0.33 24.10
CA GLY A 113 2.80 -0.52 25.24
C GLY A 113 3.32 -1.96 25.12
N PHE A 114 4.27 -2.21 24.20
CA PHE A 114 4.93 -3.50 24.07
C PHE A 114 6.25 -3.57 24.84
N TYR A 115 6.77 -4.79 25.01
CA TYR A 115 8.09 -4.99 25.62
C TYR A 115 9.17 -4.40 24.69
N PRO A 116 10.02 -3.50 25.20
CA PRO A 116 10.88 -2.67 24.32
C PRO A 116 12.32 -3.16 24.19
N LYS A 117 12.70 -4.30 24.74
CA LYS A 117 14.09 -4.75 24.77
C LYS A 117 14.31 -6.00 23.97
N GLU A 118 15.44 -6.09 23.29
CA GLU A 118 15.82 -7.21 22.45
C GLU A 118 17.32 -7.51 22.55
N ASN A 119 17.68 -8.79 22.43
CA ASN A 119 19.06 -9.23 22.34
C ASN A 119 19.46 -9.54 20.89
N HIS A 120 20.67 -9.20 20.53
CA HIS A 120 21.22 -9.48 19.20
C HIS A 120 22.54 -10.24 19.31
N SER A 121 22.82 -11.14 18.36
CA SER A 121 24.12 -11.79 18.25
C SER A 121 25.15 -10.84 17.64
N VAL A 122 26.33 -10.80 18.21
CA VAL A 122 27.52 -10.11 17.66
C VAL A 122 28.45 -11.19 17.13
N THR A 123 28.46 -11.35 15.83
CA THR A 123 29.21 -12.45 15.19
C THR A 123 30.68 -12.15 15.02
N GLY A 124 31.05 -10.88 15.11
CA GLY A 124 32.39 -10.37 15.02
C GLY A 124 32.42 -8.89 14.74
N VAL A 125 33.61 -8.36 14.55
CA VAL A 125 33.83 -6.95 14.24
C VAL A 125 34.74 -6.78 13.04
N TYR A 126 34.51 -5.75 12.27
CA TYR A 126 35.44 -5.27 11.25
C TYR A 126 36.29 -4.15 11.83
N GLU A 127 37.60 -4.24 11.67
CA GLU A 127 38.55 -3.18 12.08
C GLU A 127 39.22 -2.59 10.85
N ILE A 128 39.26 -1.25 10.81
CA ILE A 128 39.87 -0.46 9.75
C ILE A 128 40.84 0.53 10.39
N GLU A 129 42.13 0.49 10.02
CA GLU A 129 43.08 1.46 10.41
C GLU A 129 42.94 2.76 9.63
N LEU A 130 42.96 3.89 10.34
CA LEU A 130 42.90 5.24 9.78
C LEU A 130 44.23 5.95 10.06
N GLN A 131 44.89 6.39 9.00
CA GLN A 131 46.11 7.15 9.15
C GLN A 131 45.83 8.61 9.52
N PRO A 132 46.82 9.36 10.07
CA PRO A 132 46.64 10.77 10.38
C PRO A 132 46.22 11.57 9.14
N ASN A 133 45.19 12.41 9.27
CA ASN A 133 44.62 13.27 8.20
C ASN A 133 44.10 12.51 6.97
N GLU A 134 43.83 11.21 7.09
CA GLU A 134 43.31 10.41 6.01
C GLU A 134 41.83 10.73 5.77
N GLU A 135 41.46 10.90 4.49
CA GLU A 135 40.08 10.84 4.03
C GLU A 135 39.86 9.48 3.39
N LYS A 136 38.89 8.73 3.89
CA LYS A 136 38.64 7.35 3.44
C LYS A 136 37.17 7.10 3.18
N GLU A 137 36.88 6.32 2.15
CA GLU A 137 35.54 5.85 1.81
C GLU A 137 35.52 4.31 1.92
N ILE A 138 34.56 3.79 2.70
CA ILE A 138 34.43 2.36 3.01
C ILE A 138 33.00 1.93 2.73
N SER A 139 32.86 0.77 2.11
CA SER A 139 31.58 0.16 1.78
C SER A 139 31.36 -1.11 2.58
N PHE A 140 30.29 -1.16 3.37
CA PHE A 140 29.79 -2.38 3.98
C PHE A 140 28.54 -2.82 3.24
N VAL A 141 28.48 -4.07 2.81
CA VAL A 141 27.32 -4.65 2.14
C VAL A 141 26.86 -5.87 2.90
N CYS A 142 25.55 -6.01 3.07
CA CYS A 142 24.91 -7.15 3.71
C CYS A 142 23.67 -7.57 2.89
N GLY A 143 23.43 -8.88 2.76
CA GLY A 143 22.28 -9.38 2.01
C GLY A 143 22.15 -10.88 2.04
N LEU A 144 21.18 -11.39 1.27
CA LEU A 144 20.93 -12.83 1.12
C LEU A 144 21.55 -13.40 -0.18
N GLU A 145 22.19 -12.58 -1.00
CA GLU A 145 22.87 -12.97 -2.24
C GLU A 145 24.36 -13.26 -1.97
N GLU A 146 24.91 -14.26 -2.65
CA GLU A 146 26.29 -14.71 -2.40
C GLU A 146 27.34 -13.72 -2.92
N ASN A 147 27.09 -13.05 -4.03
CA ASN A 147 28.09 -12.19 -4.71
C ASN A 147 28.03 -10.72 -4.27
N ILE A 148 27.86 -10.47 -2.98
CA ILE A 148 27.75 -9.10 -2.45
C ILE A 148 29.05 -8.29 -2.56
N GLU A 149 30.21 -8.92 -2.67
CA GLU A 149 31.51 -8.27 -2.86
C GLU A 149 31.63 -7.55 -4.20
N GLU A 150 30.85 -7.92 -5.21
CA GLU A 150 30.85 -7.27 -6.53
C GLU A 150 30.06 -5.96 -6.55
N ILE A 151 29.37 -5.63 -5.46
CA ILE A 151 28.48 -4.47 -5.42
C ILE A 151 29.27 -3.18 -5.18
N ASN A 152 29.21 -2.30 -6.17
CA ASN A 152 29.74 -0.94 -6.09
C ASN A 152 28.64 0.00 -5.57
N LEU A 153 28.79 0.45 -4.31
CA LEU A 153 27.77 1.31 -3.68
C LEU A 153 27.64 2.70 -4.33
N ASN A 154 28.72 3.26 -4.90
CA ASN A 154 28.64 4.54 -5.62
C ASN A 154 27.76 4.42 -6.86
N GLU A 155 27.92 3.33 -7.60
CA GLU A 155 27.06 3.04 -8.77
C GLU A 155 25.62 2.75 -8.36
N LEU A 156 25.40 2.00 -7.26
CA LEU A 156 24.08 1.70 -6.73
C LEU A 156 23.35 3.00 -6.33
N ILE A 157 24.02 3.88 -5.56
CA ILE A 157 23.47 5.17 -5.15
C ILE A 157 23.15 6.04 -6.39
N LYS A 158 24.02 6.05 -7.38
CA LYS A 158 23.80 6.79 -8.64
C LYS A 158 22.59 6.26 -9.39
N LYS A 159 22.51 4.95 -9.63
CA LYS A 159 21.38 4.29 -10.32
C LYS A 159 20.06 4.55 -9.62
N GLU A 160 20.04 4.49 -8.28
CA GLU A 160 18.82 4.72 -7.52
C GLU A 160 18.37 6.19 -7.58
N ASN A 161 19.28 7.16 -7.52
CA ASN A 161 18.96 8.55 -7.74
C ASN A 161 18.37 8.79 -9.13
N GLU A 162 19.01 8.24 -10.18
CA GLU A 162 18.52 8.33 -11.55
C GLU A 162 17.13 7.69 -11.71
N ARG A 163 16.87 6.57 -11.02
CA ARG A 163 15.56 5.91 -11.01
C ARG A 163 14.48 6.81 -10.38
N ILE A 164 14.77 7.41 -9.23
CA ILE A 164 13.86 8.33 -8.56
C ILE A 164 13.61 9.59 -9.39
N ASP A 165 14.65 10.16 -9.99
CA ASP A 165 14.51 11.34 -10.86
C ASP A 165 13.61 11.05 -12.06
N LYS A 166 13.75 9.88 -12.70
CA LYS A 166 12.85 9.42 -13.77
C LYS A 166 11.39 9.27 -13.30
N ILE A 167 11.17 8.76 -12.10
CA ILE A 167 9.80 8.67 -11.54
C ILE A 167 9.21 10.07 -11.34
N ILE A 168 9.99 11.01 -10.83
CA ILE A 168 9.57 12.39 -10.63
C ILE A 168 9.22 13.04 -11.96
N GLU A 169 10.08 12.91 -12.96
CA GLU A 169 9.88 13.44 -14.30
C GLU A 169 8.64 12.86 -14.98
N ASN A 170 8.51 11.53 -14.99
CA ASN A 170 7.41 10.82 -15.65
C ASN A 170 6.04 11.15 -15.02
N SER A 171 6.00 11.48 -13.73
CA SER A 171 4.77 11.84 -13.03
C SER A 171 4.14 13.13 -13.58
N LYS A 172 4.95 14.06 -14.09
CA LYS A 172 4.57 15.42 -14.50
C LYS A 172 3.89 16.26 -13.42
N LEU A 173 3.92 15.82 -12.16
CA LEU A 173 3.27 16.53 -11.06
C LEU A 173 3.91 17.89 -10.78
N LEU A 174 5.18 18.06 -11.09
CA LEU A 174 5.88 19.34 -10.92
C LEU A 174 5.35 20.43 -11.87
N GLU A 175 4.80 20.06 -13.03
CA GLU A 175 4.19 21.01 -13.97
C GLU A 175 2.95 21.70 -13.37
N HIS A 176 2.23 21.02 -12.48
CA HIS A 176 1.04 21.53 -11.79
C HIS A 176 1.35 22.35 -10.53
N THR A 177 2.62 22.46 -10.13
CA THR A 177 3.00 23.25 -8.95
C THR A 177 3.27 24.72 -9.31
N GLN A 178 3.26 25.08 -10.59
CA GLN A 178 3.43 26.44 -11.05
C GLN A 178 2.19 27.27 -10.68
N ILE A 179 2.40 28.33 -9.91
CA ILE A 179 1.37 29.33 -9.65
C ILE A 179 1.27 30.16 -10.93
N LYS A 180 0.10 30.18 -11.58
CA LYS A 180 -0.17 31.10 -12.69
C LYS A 180 -0.09 32.53 -12.13
N ASN A 181 1.11 33.11 -12.14
CA ASN A 181 1.25 34.52 -11.88
C ASN A 181 0.68 35.28 -13.08
N TYR A 182 -0.23 36.18 -12.85
CA TYR A 182 -0.53 37.24 -13.78
C TYR A 182 0.81 37.96 -14.05
N GLU A 183 1.29 37.90 -15.29
CA GLU A 183 2.60 38.37 -15.70
C GLU A 183 2.76 39.87 -15.41
N THR A 184 3.55 40.18 -14.40
CA THR A 184 4.30 41.43 -14.38
C THR A 184 5.73 41.10 -14.82
N LYS A 185 6.23 41.84 -15.80
CA LYS A 185 7.48 41.65 -16.53
C LYS A 185 8.78 41.77 -15.70
N GLU A 186 8.72 41.76 -14.37
CA GLU A 186 9.89 41.93 -13.49
C GLU A 186 9.94 40.85 -12.41
N SER A 187 10.65 39.80 -12.66
CA SER A 187 11.65 39.07 -11.87
C SER A 187 11.69 37.58 -12.23
N LYS A 188 12.86 37.15 -12.74
CA LYS A 188 13.23 35.75 -12.99
C LYS A 188 13.53 34.97 -11.69
N LYS A 189 13.08 35.42 -10.52
CA LYS A 189 13.32 34.68 -9.26
C LYS A 189 12.11 33.80 -8.97
N GLU A 190 12.34 32.49 -8.89
CA GLU A 190 11.34 31.51 -8.46
C GLU A 190 10.73 31.93 -7.11
N ASN A 191 9.40 31.94 -7.02
CA ASN A 191 8.70 32.27 -5.78
C ASN A 191 9.07 31.25 -4.68
N PRO A 192 9.47 31.68 -3.47
CA PRO A 192 9.82 30.78 -2.38
C PRO A 192 8.73 29.74 -2.06
N ILE A 193 7.45 30.11 -2.20
CA ILE A 193 6.31 29.19 -1.99
C ILE A 193 6.27 28.14 -3.11
N GLU A 194 6.52 28.51 -4.35
CA GLU A 194 6.58 27.58 -5.48
C GLU A 194 7.73 26.60 -5.33
N LYS A 195 8.92 27.07 -4.96
CA LYS A 195 10.06 26.23 -4.63
C LYS A 195 9.75 25.23 -3.52
N SER A 196 9.14 25.69 -2.44
CA SER A 196 8.74 24.81 -1.32
C SER A 196 7.72 23.76 -1.74
N LYS A 197 6.73 24.12 -2.58
CA LYS A 197 5.75 23.17 -3.13
C LYS A 197 6.42 22.11 -4.04
N LYS A 198 7.34 22.52 -4.90
CA LYS A 198 8.09 21.60 -5.77
C LYS A 198 8.90 20.60 -4.93
N GLU A 199 9.63 21.06 -3.93
CA GLU A 199 10.41 20.17 -3.04
C GLU A 199 9.52 19.22 -2.24
N LEU A 200 8.37 19.69 -1.74
CA LEU A 200 7.40 18.83 -1.08
C LEU A 200 6.83 17.78 -2.05
N THR A 201 6.50 18.16 -3.28
CA THR A 201 5.98 17.23 -4.30
C THR A 201 7.00 16.15 -4.64
N LYS A 202 8.29 16.49 -4.79
CA LYS A 202 9.36 15.50 -4.99
C LYS A 202 9.45 14.52 -3.82
N LYS A 203 9.39 15.02 -2.58
CA LYS A 203 9.42 14.17 -1.39
C LYS A 203 8.22 13.22 -1.34
N LEU A 204 7.02 13.70 -1.70
CA LEU A 204 5.81 12.87 -1.75
C LEU A 204 5.89 11.79 -2.82
N ILE A 205 6.40 12.11 -4.02
CA ILE A 205 6.59 11.10 -5.09
C ILE A 205 7.60 10.03 -4.64
N LYS A 206 8.70 10.45 -4.02
CA LYS A 206 9.69 9.52 -3.46
C LYS A 206 9.10 8.65 -2.34
N ALA A 207 8.31 9.23 -1.46
CA ALA A 207 7.62 8.50 -0.40
C ALA A 207 6.60 7.50 -0.98
N ALA A 208 5.86 7.88 -2.03
CA ALA A 208 4.92 6.99 -2.71
C ALA A 208 5.61 5.74 -3.27
N ASP A 209 6.83 5.89 -3.79
CA ASP A 209 7.62 4.77 -4.32
C ASP A 209 7.94 3.71 -3.26
N GLN A 210 8.20 4.13 -2.03
CA GLN A 210 8.59 3.24 -0.93
C GLN A 210 7.50 2.24 -0.53
N PHE A 211 6.23 2.54 -0.80
CA PHE A 211 5.10 1.66 -0.47
C PHE A 211 4.82 0.61 -1.53
N ILE A 212 5.43 0.71 -2.71
CA ILE A 212 5.22 -0.22 -3.82
C ILE A 212 6.32 -1.27 -3.77
N VAL A 213 5.95 -2.52 -3.50
CA VAL A 213 6.89 -3.63 -3.32
C VAL A 213 6.58 -4.79 -4.26
N TYR A 214 7.60 -5.48 -4.72
CA TYR A 214 7.46 -6.72 -5.47
C TYR A 214 7.23 -7.88 -4.52
N ARG A 215 6.23 -8.73 -4.80
CA ARG A 215 5.92 -9.91 -4.03
C ARG A 215 6.33 -11.17 -4.80
N PRO A 216 7.46 -11.83 -4.46
CA PRO A 216 7.99 -12.95 -5.24
C PRO A 216 7.03 -14.13 -5.35
N THR A 217 6.22 -14.40 -4.30
CA THR A 217 5.22 -15.47 -4.28
C THR A 217 4.10 -15.28 -5.30
N PHE A 218 3.79 -14.03 -5.64
CA PHE A 218 2.76 -13.67 -6.64
C PHE A 218 3.37 -13.32 -7.99
N ARG A 219 4.64 -12.98 -8.03
CA ARG A 219 5.36 -12.40 -9.18
C ARG A 219 4.69 -11.11 -9.69
N LEU A 220 4.14 -10.34 -8.77
CA LEU A 220 3.42 -9.10 -9.02
C LEU A 220 3.80 -8.07 -7.95
N HIS A 221 3.60 -6.80 -8.28
CA HIS A 221 3.72 -5.74 -7.29
C HIS A 221 2.46 -5.63 -6.44
N THR A 222 2.65 -5.14 -5.23
CA THR A 222 1.59 -4.82 -4.26
C THR A 222 1.94 -3.53 -3.52
N ILE A 223 1.03 -3.06 -2.69
CA ILE A 223 1.23 -1.89 -1.82
C ILE A 223 1.28 -2.38 -0.38
N ILE A 224 2.36 -2.06 0.31
CA ILE A 224 2.51 -2.35 1.73
C ILE A 224 1.77 -1.30 2.56
N ALA A 225 1.04 -1.72 3.60
CA ALA A 225 0.22 -0.84 4.41
C ALA A 225 1.04 0.08 5.32
N GLY A 226 2.20 -0.35 5.77
CA GLY A 226 3.12 0.49 6.55
C GLY A 226 4.32 -0.24 7.12
N TYR A 227 5.48 0.37 6.98
CA TYR A 227 6.72 -0.11 7.59
C TYR A 227 6.77 0.20 9.09
N PRO A 228 7.40 -0.66 9.90
CA PRO A 228 7.86 -2.03 9.62
C PRO A 228 6.82 -3.11 9.96
N TRP A 229 5.63 -2.73 10.43
CA TRP A 229 4.70 -3.64 11.12
C TRP A 229 3.64 -4.28 10.24
N PHE A 230 3.37 -3.74 9.03
CA PHE A 230 2.28 -4.20 8.20
C PHE A 230 2.78 -4.74 6.87
N LEU A 231 2.14 -5.82 6.43
CA LEU A 231 2.28 -6.36 5.08
C LEU A 231 1.32 -5.63 4.11
N ASP A 232 1.03 -6.25 2.98
CA ASP A 232 0.04 -5.78 2.03
C ASP A 232 -1.38 -6.08 2.52
N TRP A 233 -2.19 -5.03 2.61
CA TRP A 233 -3.59 -5.10 2.97
C TRP A 233 -4.45 -4.60 1.82
N GLY A 234 -5.53 -5.34 1.49
CA GLY A 234 -6.38 -5.03 0.34
C GLY A 234 -7.04 -3.67 0.46
N ARG A 235 -7.63 -3.35 1.61
CA ARG A 235 -8.24 -2.04 1.88
C ARG A 235 -7.23 -0.90 1.72
N ASP A 236 -6.08 -1.02 2.35
CA ASP A 236 -5.02 0.00 2.34
C ASP A 236 -4.48 0.22 0.94
N SER A 237 -4.23 -0.88 0.22
CA SER A 237 -3.80 -0.84 -1.18
C SER A 237 -4.82 -0.11 -2.07
N LEU A 238 -6.12 -0.41 -1.91
CA LEU A 238 -7.15 0.20 -2.73
C LEU A 238 -7.39 1.69 -2.38
N ILE A 239 -7.35 2.06 -1.11
CA ILE A 239 -7.50 3.47 -0.71
C ILE A 239 -6.33 4.32 -1.22
N SER A 240 -5.11 3.81 -1.16
CA SER A 240 -3.90 4.53 -1.57
C SER A 240 -3.60 4.45 -3.07
N PHE A 241 -4.25 3.57 -3.82
CA PHE A 241 -3.99 3.22 -5.21
C PHE A 241 -3.89 4.43 -6.15
N GLU A 242 -4.88 5.33 -6.12
CA GLU A 242 -4.88 6.52 -6.97
C GLU A 242 -3.66 7.40 -6.69
N GLY A 243 -3.38 7.68 -5.41
CA GLY A 243 -2.29 8.56 -5.00
C GLY A 243 -0.91 8.00 -5.33
N LEU A 244 -0.70 6.72 -5.04
CA LEU A 244 0.60 6.08 -5.19
C LEU A 244 0.93 5.72 -6.65
N LEU A 245 -0.07 5.32 -7.44
CA LEU A 245 0.12 4.75 -8.77
C LEU A 245 -0.42 5.64 -9.89
N LEU A 246 -1.69 6.05 -9.83
CA LEU A 246 -2.32 6.77 -10.94
C LEU A 246 -1.82 8.22 -11.05
N LYS A 247 -1.76 8.95 -9.93
CA LYS A 247 -1.21 10.31 -9.88
C LYS A 247 0.26 10.37 -10.29
N THR A 248 1.01 9.34 -9.98
CA THR A 248 2.43 9.22 -10.35
C THR A 248 2.64 8.61 -11.74
N LYS A 249 1.56 8.30 -12.47
CA LYS A 249 1.55 7.71 -13.83
C LYS A 249 2.24 6.34 -13.94
N ARG A 250 2.22 5.55 -12.88
CA ARG A 250 2.77 4.20 -12.87
C ARG A 250 1.73 3.18 -13.29
N TYR A 251 1.20 3.31 -14.49
CA TYR A 251 0.04 2.54 -14.96
C TYR A 251 0.32 1.04 -15.08
N GLU A 252 1.53 0.63 -15.46
CA GLU A 252 1.88 -0.80 -15.52
C GLU A 252 1.92 -1.43 -14.12
N LEU A 253 2.48 -0.73 -13.13
CA LEU A 253 2.42 -1.19 -11.74
C LEU A 253 0.98 -1.19 -11.20
N ALA A 254 0.15 -0.26 -11.65
CA ALA A 254 -1.26 -0.23 -11.31
C ALA A 254 -1.99 -1.49 -11.81
N LYS A 255 -1.71 -1.97 -13.05
CA LYS A 255 -2.21 -3.25 -13.57
C LYS A 255 -1.83 -4.40 -12.66
N GLU A 256 -0.55 -4.49 -12.28
CA GLU A 256 -0.06 -5.58 -11.43
C GLU A 256 -0.72 -5.58 -10.05
N VAL A 257 -0.89 -4.40 -9.43
CA VAL A 257 -1.58 -4.28 -8.15
C VAL A 257 -3.06 -4.68 -8.27
N LEU A 258 -3.75 -4.28 -9.35
CA LEU A 258 -5.13 -4.72 -9.61
C LEU A 258 -5.20 -6.24 -9.80
N LEU A 259 -4.26 -6.85 -10.53
CA LEU A 259 -4.17 -8.31 -10.69
C LEU A 259 -3.94 -9.00 -9.34
N THR A 260 -3.11 -8.43 -8.47
CA THR A 260 -2.90 -8.94 -7.11
C THR A 260 -4.22 -8.92 -6.32
N MET A 261 -5.01 -7.86 -6.42
CA MET A 261 -6.29 -7.74 -5.72
C MET A 261 -7.34 -8.75 -6.20
N VAL A 262 -7.39 -9.03 -7.52
CA VAL A 262 -8.41 -9.94 -8.08
C VAL A 262 -7.99 -11.41 -8.08
N ARG A 263 -6.73 -11.71 -7.84
CA ARG A 263 -6.14 -13.04 -7.91
C ARG A 263 -6.84 -14.06 -7.01
N ASP A 264 -7.04 -13.70 -5.77
CA ASP A 264 -7.54 -14.60 -4.73
C ASP A 264 -8.97 -14.22 -4.28
N ILE A 265 -9.76 -13.60 -5.18
CA ILE A 265 -11.17 -13.34 -4.89
C ILE A 265 -11.89 -14.69 -4.66
N LYS A 266 -12.53 -14.83 -3.50
CA LYS A 266 -13.31 -15.99 -3.15
C LYS A 266 -14.64 -15.55 -2.52
N TYR A 267 -15.71 -16.20 -2.95
CA TYR A 267 -17.06 -15.89 -2.49
C TYR A 267 -17.48 -14.41 -2.66
N GLY A 268 -16.96 -13.73 -3.67
CA GLY A 268 -17.19 -12.29 -3.88
C GLY A 268 -16.40 -11.37 -2.97
N LEU A 269 -15.43 -11.88 -2.22
CA LEU A 269 -14.57 -11.08 -1.35
C LEU A 269 -13.13 -10.99 -1.87
N VAL A 270 -12.63 -9.77 -1.96
CA VAL A 270 -11.20 -9.47 -2.10
C VAL A 270 -10.53 -9.74 -0.75
N PRO A 271 -9.37 -10.43 -0.71
CA PRO A 271 -8.64 -10.58 0.52
C PRO A 271 -8.32 -9.22 1.15
N ASN A 272 -8.64 -9.05 2.43
CA ASN A 272 -8.25 -7.86 3.16
C ASN A 272 -6.74 -7.84 3.51
N GLY A 273 -6.10 -9.01 3.49
CA GLY A 273 -4.68 -9.19 3.71
C GLY A 273 -4.29 -10.65 3.56
N TYR A 274 -3.04 -10.94 3.87
CA TYR A 274 -2.50 -12.29 3.87
C TYR A 274 -1.80 -12.58 5.20
N SER A 275 -1.93 -13.81 5.67
CA SER A 275 -1.22 -14.26 6.86
C SER A 275 0.30 -14.17 6.63
N GLY A 276 1.03 -13.59 7.59
CA GLY A 276 2.49 -13.47 7.52
C GLY A 276 3.23 -14.81 7.58
N PHE A 277 2.56 -15.88 8.06
CA PHE A 277 3.19 -17.21 8.24
C PHE A 277 3.06 -18.11 7.01
N ASP A 278 1.86 -18.18 6.42
CA ASP A 278 1.52 -19.17 5.37
C ASP A 278 0.96 -18.53 4.09
N ASN A 279 0.96 -17.22 4.00
CA ASN A 279 0.38 -16.44 2.88
C ASN A 279 -1.10 -16.75 2.61
N ARG A 280 -1.84 -17.28 3.60
CA ARG A 280 -3.27 -17.55 3.47
C ARG A 280 -4.06 -16.23 3.37
N PRO A 281 -4.95 -16.09 2.37
CA PRO A 281 -5.78 -14.91 2.24
C PRO A 281 -6.80 -14.80 3.39
N LEU A 282 -7.03 -13.57 3.88
CA LEU A 282 -7.95 -13.24 4.96
C LEU A 282 -9.17 -12.51 4.38
N TYR A 283 -10.38 -13.04 4.61
CA TYR A 283 -11.65 -12.53 4.04
C TYR A 283 -12.51 -11.82 5.09
N ASN A 284 -11.92 -10.97 5.91
CA ASN A 284 -12.57 -10.31 7.06
C ASN A 284 -12.97 -8.85 6.77
N SER A 285 -13.34 -8.52 5.54
CA SER A 285 -13.67 -7.14 5.13
C SER A 285 -14.87 -7.10 4.19
N VAL A 286 -15.78 -6.16 4.43
CA VAL A 286 -16.92 -5.86 3.56
C VAL A 286 -16.61 -4.75 2.57
N ASP A 287 -15.61 -3.93 2.82
CA ASP A 287 -15.31 -2.73 2.03
C ASP A 287 -14.30 -2.95 0.90
N ALA A 288 -13.30 -3.83 1.08
CA ALA A 288 -12.24 -4.03 0.09
C ALA A 288 -12.78 -4.40 -1.30
N SER A 289 -13.78 -5.32 -1.37
CA SER A 289 -14.41 -5.73 -2.63
C SER A 289 -15.13 -4.57 -3.33
N LEU A 290 -15.78 -3.69 -2.56
CA LEU A 290 -16.50 -2.55 -3.10
C LEU A 290 -15.56 -1.39 -3.47
N LEU A 291 -14.46 -1.19 -2.73
CA LEU A 291 -13.41 -0.24 -3.07
C LEU A 291 -12.72 -0.57 -4.39
N LEU A 292 -12.63 -1.85 -4.74
CA LEU A 292 -12.03 -2.29 -6.01
C LEU A 292 -12.72 -1.65 -7.22
N PHE A 293 -14.07 -1.55 -7.23
CA PHE A 293 -14.82 -0.92 -8.32
C PHE A 293 -14.41 0.53 -8.53
N GLU A 294 -14.30 1.31 -7.45
CA GLU A 294 -13.88 2.71 -7.52
C GLU A 294 -12.48 2.85 -8.12
N GLN A 295 -11.53 1.99 -7.73
CA GLN A 295 -10.17 2.09 -8.25
C GLN A 295 -10.06 1.64 -9.70
N ILE A 296 -10.85 0.66 -10.13
CA ILE A 296 -10.93 0.26 -11.54
C ILE A 296 -11.53 1.39 -12.39
N GLN A 297 -12.58 2.04 -11.93
CA GLN A 297 -13.15 3.19 -12.64
C GLN A 297 -12.12 4.33 -12.75
N LYS A 298 -11.39 4.61 -11.67
CA LYS A 298 -10.29 5.60 -11.71
C LYS A 298 -9.19 5.18 -12.68
N TYR A 299 -8.75 3.91 -12.63
CA TYR A 299 -7.76 3.40 -13.57
C TYR A 299 -8.18 3.64 -15.03
N ILE A 300 -9.41 3.30 -15.38
CA ILE A 300 -9.97 3.55 -16.72
C ILE A 300 -9.97 5.06 -17.04
N ASN A 301 -10.39 5.90 -16.11
CA ASN A 301 -10.43 7.35 -16.31
C ASN A 301 -9.04 7.95 -16.59
N TYR A 302 -7.97 7.36 -16.00
CA TYR A 302 -6.60 7.80 -16.22
C TYR A 302 -5.95 7.23 -17.49
N THR A 303 -6.34 6.03 -17.91
CA THR A 303 -5.63 5.26 -18.94
C THR A 303 -6.43 5.02 -20.21
N GLY A 304 -7.75 4.96 -20.12
CA GLY A 304 -8.62 4.50 -21.21
C GLY A 304 -8.51 2.99 -21.50
N ASP A 305 -7.82 2.21 -20.67
CA ASP A 305 -7.50 0.80 -20.91
C ASP A 305 -8.66 -0.14 -20.54
N TYR A 306 -9.72 -0.08 -21.34
CA TYR A 306 -10.88 -0.96 -21.20
C TYR A 306 -10.55 -2.43 -21.51
N GLU A 307 -9.61 -2.68 -22.44
CA GLU A 307 -9.22 -4.04 -22.85
C GLU A 307 -8.62 -4.84 -21.69
N PHE A 308 -7.72 -4.22 -20.91
CA PHE A 308 -7.16 -4.86 -19.71
C PHE A 308 -8.25 -5.24 -18.71
N VAL A 309 -9.19 -4.31 -18.45
CA VAL A 309 -10.28 -4.53 -17.50
C VAL A 309 -11.21 -5.64 -17.98
N GLU A 310 -11.58 -5.65 -19.26
CA GLU A 310 -12.42 -6.68 -19.84
C GLU A 310 -11.82 -8.07 -19.72
N LYS A 311 -10.56 -8.22 -20.13
CA LYS A 311 -9.89 -9.54 -20.17
C LYS A 311 -9.55 -10.11 -18.80
N ASN A 312 -9.26 -9.27 -17.82
CA ASN A 312 -8.67 -9.74 -16.56
C ASN A 312 -9.54 -9.53 -15.32
N ILE A 313 -10.49 -8.60 -15.38
CA ILE A 313 -11.16 -8.09 -14.17
C ILE A 313 -12.67 -8.20 -14.23
N TYR A 314 -13.30 -7.93 -15.38
CA TYR A 314 -14.76 -7.79 -15.51
C TYR A 314 -15.56 -8.94 -14.88
N ASP A 315 -15.24 -10.20 -15.20
CA ASP A 315 -15.95 -11.36 -14.67
C ASP A 315 -15.83 -11.49 -13.15
N LYS A 316 -14.74 -10.99 -12.58
CA LYS A 316 -14.52 -10.95 -11.12
C LYS A 316 -15.44 -9.93 -10.47
N LEU A 317 -15.60 -8.76 -11.09
CA LEU A 317 -16.52 -7.72 -10.61
C LEU A 317 -17.97 -8.20 -10.65
N GLU A 318 -18.38 -8.83 -11.74
CA GLU A 318 -19.73 -9.40 -11.86
C GLU A 318 -20.00 -10.40 -10.72
N LYS A 319 -19.07 -11.31 -10.46
CA LYS A 319 -19.16 -12.26 -9.34
C LYS A 319 -19.22 -11.58 -7.95
N ILE A 320 -18.55 -10.47 -7.77
CA ILE A 320 -18.67 -9.71 -6.51
C ILE A 320 -20.12 -9.22 -6.35
N ILE A 321 -20.70 -8.56 -7.35
CA ILE A 321 -22.09 -8.06 -7.29
C ILE A 321 -23.07 -9.19 -7.01
N GLU A 322 -22.95 -10.31 -7.75
CA GLU A 322 -23.82 -11.47 -7.58
C GLU A 322 -23.77 -12.06 -6.16
N ASN A 323 -22.56 -12.16 -5.59
CA ASN A 323 -22.41 -12.69 -4.22
C ASN A 323 -22.96 -11.72 -3.17
N TYR A 324 -22.77 -10.40 -3.32
CA TYR A 324 -23.35 -9.42 -2.40
C TYR A 324 -24.89 -9.45 -2.43
N ILE A 325 -25.49 -9.68 -3.61
CA ILE A 325 -26.95 -9.85 -3.74
C ILE A 325 -27.40 -11.17 -3.09
N LYS A 326 -26.67 -12.26 -3.30
CA LYS A 326 -26.99 -13.59 -2.78
C LYS A 326 -26.79 -13.70 -1.27
N GLY A 327 -25.84 -12.96 -0.72
CA GLY A 327 -25.37 -13.04 0.67
C GLY A 327 -24.09 -13.86 0.81
N ILE A 328 -23.24 -13.43 1.74
CA ILE A 328 -21.92 -14.01 2.02
C ILE A 328 -21.79 -14.22 3.52
N ASP A 329 -21.58 -15.45 3.95
CA ASP A 329 -21.33 -15.79 5.34
C ASP A 329 -20.06 -16.65 5.49
N ILE A 330 -18.91 -15.95 5.43
CA ILE A 330 -17.58 -16.53 5.65
C ILE A 330 -17.01 -15.84 6.88
N ASP A 331 -16.41 -16.60 7.77
CA ASP A 331 -15.79 -16.08 8.98
C ASP A 331 -16.76 -15.19 9.82
N ASN A 332 -18.05 -15.51 9.79
CA ASN A 332 -19.14 -14.74 10.41
C ASN A 332 -19.28 -13.30 9.85
N ASN A 333 -18.88 -13.04 8.62
CA ASN A 333 -19.01 -11.74 8.00
C ASN A 333 -20.47 -11.28 7.84
N ASN A 334 -21.38 -12.22 7.68
CA ASN A 334 -22.84 -12.00 7.60
C ASN A 334 -23.16 -10.79 6.71
N ILE A 335 -22.67 -10.80 5.46
CA ILE A 335 -22.92 -9.75 4.48
C ILE A 335 -24.11 -10.13 3.65
N TYR A 336 -25.13 -9.27 3.57
CA TYR A 336 -26.31 -9.53 2.75
C TYR A 336 -27.01 -8.25 2.31
N LEU A 337 -27.70 -8.36 1.17
CA LEU A 337 -28.61 -7.33 0.68
C LEU A 337 -29.94 -7.49 1.43
N ASP A 338 -30.30 -6.48 2.24
CA ASP A 338 -31.55 -6.51 2.98
C ASP A 338 -32.76 -6.10 2.10
N SER A 339 -33.97 -6.30 2.62
CA SER A 339 -35.25 -6.01 1.96
C SER A 339 -35.40 -4.56 1.50
N ASP A 340 -34.65 -3.63 2.09
CA ASP A 340 -34.59 -2.22 1.69
C ASP A 340 -33.46 -1.89 0.69
N PHE A 341 -32.83 -2.92 0.14
CA PHE A 341 -31.74 -2.83 -0.85
C PHE A 341 -30.45 -2.19 -0.34
N LEU A 342 -30.29 -2.11 0.99
CA LEU A 342 -29.05 -1.71 1.63
C LEU A 342 -28.26 -2.95 2.06
N ILE A 343 -26.94 -2.86 2.02
CA ILE A 343 -26.04 -3.90 2.54
C ILE A 343 -25.99 -3.79 4.07
N SER A 344 -26.25 -4.92 4.70
CA SER A 344 -25.99 -5.15 6.13
C SER A 344 -24.81 -6.10 6.26
N SER A 345 -23.95 -5.91 7.24
CA SER A 345 -22.79 -6.77 7.47
C SER A 345 -22.41 -6.89 8.94
N GLY A 346 -21.79 -8.02 9.26
CA GLY A 346 -21.22 -8.27 10.57
C GLY A 346 -22.23 -8.67 11.64
N THR A 347 -21.67 -8.99 12.78
CA THR A 347 -22.36 -9.30 14.05
C THR A 347 -21.73 -8.47 15.16
N GLU A 348 -22.24 -8.57 16.39
CA GLU A 348 -21.65 -7.88 17.55
C GLU A 348 -20.18 -8.26 17.81
N ASN A 349 -19.76 -9.43 17.36
CA ASN A 349 -18.41 -9.96 17.57
C ASN A 349 -17.48 -9.81 16.36
N THR A 350 -17.97 -9.25 15.25
CA THR A 350 -17.18 -9.03 14.04
C THR A 350 -16.89 -7.55 13.80
N GLN A 351 -15.80 -7.27 13.10
CA GLN A 351 -15.45 -5.94 12.63
C GLN A 351 -15.02 -6.04 11.17
N ASN A 352 -15.95 -5.82 10.24
CA ASN A 352 -15.75 -5.99 8.81
C ASN A 352 -15.41 -4.69 8.10
N THR A 353 -15.56 -3.53 8.76
CA THR A 353 -15.25 -2.22 8.20
C THR A 353 -13.81 -1.82 8.54
N TRP A 354 -13.34 -0.67 8.02
CA TRP A 354 -12.00 -0.17 8.30
C TRP A 354 -11.73 0.13 9.79
N MET A 355 -12.78 0.27 10.62
CA MET A 355 -12.65 0.45 12.06
C MET A 355 -12.64 -0.93 12.74
N ASP A 356 -11.59 -1.70 12.52
CA ASP A 356 -11.53 -3.15 12.78
C ASP A 356 -10.66 -3.57 13.97
N VAL A 357 -10.30 -2.63 14.85
CA VAL A 357 -9.50 -2.93 16.05
C VAL A 357 -10.29 -3.76 17.03
N LYS A 358 -9.68 -4.84 17.52
CA LYS A 358 -10.12 -5.63 18.69
C LYS A 358 -9.18 -5.46 19.86
N THR A 359 -9.73 -5.35 21.05
CA THR A 359 -8.99 -5.37 22.30
C THR A 359 -9.54 -6.51 23.16
N TYR A 360 -8.69 -7.48 23.51
CA TYR A 360 -9.12 -8.69 24.24
C TYR A 360 -10.31 -9.43 23.59
N GLY A 361 -10.32 -9.49 22.24
CA GLY A 361 -11.38 -10.16 21.49
C GLY A 361 -12.67 -9.34 21.30
N ILE A 362 -12.77 -8.16 21.89
CA ILE A 362 -13.93 -7.26 21.79
C ILE A 362 -13.66 -6.16 20.76
N ALA A 363 -14.60 -5.91 19.87
CA ALA A 363 -14.50 -4.81 18.90
C ALA A 363 -14.48 -3.47 19.63
N ALA A 364 -13.40 -2.68 19.44
CA ALA A 364 -13.29 -1.34 20.03
C ALA A 364 -14.34 -0.38 19.48
N THR A 365 -14.74 -0.59 18.23
CA THR A 365 -15.74 0.23 17.54
C THR A 365 -16.71 -0.69 16.78
N PRO A 366 -17.72 -1.27 17.46
CA PRO A 366 -18.71 -2.10 16.80
C PRO A 366 -19.48 -1.29 15.75
N ARG A 367 -19.51 -1.78 14.52
CA ARG A 367 -20.19 -1.16 13.38
C ARG A 367 -20.92 -2.20 12.52
N ASN A 368 -21.54 -3.17 13.18
CA ASN A 368 -22.38 -4.15 12.52
C ASN A 368 -23.70 -3.54 12.03
N GLY A 369 -24.27 -4.12 10.99
CA GLY A 369 -25.46 -3.63 10.34
C GLY A 369 -25.17 -2.76 9.11
N LYS A 370 -25.93 -1.70 8.90
CA LYS A 370 -25.87 -0.86 7.69
C LYS A 370 -24.96 0.34 7.90
N ALA A 371 -23.69 0.20 7.55
CA ALA A 371 -22.70 1.28 7.65
C ALA A 371 -22.81 2.24 6.46
N VAL A 372 -22.57 3.53 6.69
CA VAL A 372 -22.79 4.61 5.71
C VAL A 372 -21.87 4.51 4.50
N GLU A 373 -20.57 4.28 4.73
CA GLU A 373 -19.60 4.12 3.64
C GLU A 373 -19.83 2.85 2.83
N ILE A 374 -20.22 1.75 3.49
CA ILE A 374 -20.49 0.49 2.81
C ILE A 374 -21.65 0.63 1.83
N ASN A 375 -22.71 1.31 2.23
CA ASN A 375 -23.88 1.53 1.38
C ASN A 375 -23.62 2.59 0.29
N SER A 376 -22.73 3.54 0.54
CA SER A 376 -22.23 4.46 -0.48
C SER A 376 -21.39 3.75 -1.55
N LEU A 377 -20.47 2.88 -1.11
CA LEU A 377 -19.65 2.04 -1.99
C LEU A 377 -20.50 1.01 -2.77
N TRP A 378 -21.51 0.42 -2.14
CA TRP A 378 -22.44 -0.51 -2.79
C TRP A 378 -23.17 0.15 -3.97
N TYR A 379 -23.77 1.32 -3.75
CA TYR A 379 -24.42 2.09 -4.80
C TYR A 379 -23.44 2.42 -5.94
N ASN A 380 -22.25 2.92 -5.59
CA ASN A 380 -21.20 3.24 -6.55
C ASN A 380 -20.77 2.01 -7.36
N SER A 381 -20.60 0.85 -6.71
CA SER A 381 -20.21 -0.39 -7.38
C SER A 381 -21.28 -0.86 -8.40
N LEU A 382 -22.55 -0.75 -8.06
CA LEU A 382 -23.65 -1.05 -9.00
C LEU A 382 -23.60 -0.13 -10.21
N MET A 383 -23.41 1.18 -10.01
CA MET A 383 -23.37 2.15 -11.11
C MET A 383 -22.16 1.92 -12.01
N ILE A 384 -20.98 1.62 -11.44
CA ILE A 384 -19.77 1.29 -12.20
C ILE A 384 -19.99 0.00 -13.00
N MET A 385 -20.58 -1.03 -12.39
CA MET A 385 -20.86 -2.29 -13.09
C MET A 385 -21.80 -2.10 -14.26
N ILE A 386 -22.85 -1.27 -14.11
CA ILE A 386 -23.77 -0.91 -15.20
C ILE A 386 -22.99 -0.27 -16.36
N ASP A 387 -22.17 0.74 -16.06
CA ASP A 387 -21.40 1.50 -17.04
C ASP A 387 -20.41 0.59 -17.80
N LEU A 388 -19.68 -0.25 -17.06
CA LEU A 388 -18.75 -1.22 -17.65
C LEU A 388 -19.46 -2.24 -18.54
N THR A 389 -20.60 -2.79 -18.09
CA THR A 389 -21.36 -3.76 -18.88
C THR A 389 -21.92 -3.13 -20.16
N GLU A 390 -22.43 -1.90 -20.10
CA GLU A 390 -22.88 -1.16 -21.28
C GLU A 390 -21.72 -0.97 -22.29
N LYS A 391 -20.54 -0.55 -21.81
CA LYS A 391 -19.39 -0.27 -22.68
C LYS A 391 -18.71 -1.51 -23.23
N LEU A 392 -18.47 -2.52 -22.38
CA LEU A 392 -17.64 -3.68 -22.74
C LEU A 392 -18.44 -4.82 -23.39
N LYS A 393 -19.72 -4.99 -23.03
CA LYS A 393 -20.49 -6.16 -23.45
C LYS A 393 -21.63 -5.83 -24.42
N ILE A 394 -22.18 -4.64 -24.35
CA ILE A 394 -23.28 -4.26 -25.24
C ILE A 394 -22.76 -3.52 -26.47
N ASN A 395 -22.05 -2.41 -26.28
CA ASN A 395 -21.59 -1.57 -27.39
C ASN A 395 -20.61 -2.31 -28.31
N GLN A 396 -19.69 -3.13 -27.74
CA GLN A 396 -18.76 -3.93 -28.54
C GLN A 396 -19.52 -5.02 -29.36
N ASN A 397 -20.49 -5.68 -28.75
CA ASN A 397 -21.29 -6.67 -29.46
C ASN A 397 -22.15 -6.04 -30.56
N GLU A 398 -22.68 -4.82 -30.38
CA GLU A 398 -23.43 -4.09 -31.40
C GLU A 398 -22.51 -3.67 -32.57
N ILE A 399 -21.26 -3.21 -32.30
CA ILE A 399 -20.26 -2.92 -33.34
C ILE A 399 -19.89 -4.20 -34.12
N SER A 400 -19.64 -5.30 -33.41
CA SER A 400 -19.28 -6.58 -34.04
C SER A 400 -20.40 -7.14 -34.93
N LYS A 401 -21.67 -6.84 -34.64
CA LYS A 401 -22.82 -7.19 -35.50
C LYS A 401 -22.81 -6.39 -36.79
N GLU A 402 -22.55 -5.11 -36.74
CA GLU A 402 -22.48 -4.26 -37.93
C GLU A 402 -21.34 -4.68 -38.87
N GLU A 403 -20.23 -5.17 -38.31
CA GLU A 403 -19.07 -5.66 -39.08
C GLU A 403 -19.26 -7.09 -39.61
N SER A 404 -20.04 -7.95 -38.91
CA SER A 404 -20.14 -9.38 -39.21
C SER A 404 -21.27 -9.78 -40.18
N ASN A 405 -21.81 -8.88 -40.96
CA ASN A 405 -22.90 -9.07 -41.97
C ASN A 405 -22.76 -10.30 -42.89
N LYS A 406 -22.01 -11.36 -42.51
CA LYS A 406 -21.68 -12.54 -43.33
C LYS A 406 -21.94 -13.93 -42.73
N ASN A 407 -22.28 -14.08 -41.43
CA ASN A 407 -22.51 -15.41 -40.83
C ASN A 407 -23.67 -15.43 -39.80
N LEU A 408 -24.85 -15.91 -40.22
CA LEU A 408 -26.10 -16.01 -39.47
C LEU A 408 -25.99 -16.75 -38.09
N VAL A 409 -25.06 -17.70 -37.95
CA VAL A 409 -24.93 -18.47 -36.69
C VAL A 409 -24.26 -17.65 -35.58
N ASN A 410 -23.33 -16.78 -35.93
CA ASN A 410 -22.68 -15.89 -34.95
C ASN A 410 -23.64 -14.77 -34.48
N GLU A 411 -24.48 -14.27 -35.33
CA GLU A 411 -25.42 -13.18 -35.04
C GLU A 411 -26.48 -13.55 -33.98
N ASN A 412 -26.97 -14.79 -34.00
CA ASN A 412 -27.96 -15.27 -33.01
C ASN A 412 -27.32 -15.41 -31.60
N ASN A 413 -26.08 -15.89 -31.51
CA ASN A 413 -25.40 -16.05 -30.25
C ASN A 413 -25.02 -14.67 -29.62
N ILE A 414 -24.53 -13.75 -30.43
CA ILE A 414 -24.21 -12.37 -29.99
C ILE A 414 -25.50 -11.66 -29.53
N THR A 415 -26.63 -11.92 -30.19
CA THR A 415 -27.90 -11.32 -29.80
C THR A 415 -28.44 -11.89 -28.49
N ALA A 416 -28.30 -13.20 -28.25
CA ALA A 416 -28.71 -13.84 -27.00
C ALA A 416 -27.87 -13.32 -25.81
N GLU A 417 -26.57 -13.28 -25.99
CA GLU A 417 -25.64 -12.77 -24.99
C GLU A 417 -25.88 -11.28 -24.65
N THR A 418 -26.08 -10.46 -25.68
CA THR A 418 -26.40 -9.02 -25.48
C THR A 418 -27.71 -8.85 -24.71
N ASN A 419 -28.72 -9.68 -24.96
CA ASN A 419 -30.00 -9.64 -24.25
C ASN A 419 -29.83 -10.05 -22.77
N GLU A 420 -28.97 -11.02 -22.47
CA GLU A 420 -28.61 -11.39 -21.09
C GLU A 420 -28.00 -10.22 -20.34
N TYR A 421 -26.99 -9.53 -20.92
CA TYR A 421 -26.38 -8.35 -20.29
C TYR A 421 -27.38 -7.20 -20.12
N LYS A 422 -28.28 -6.96 -21.08
CA LYS A 422 -29.38 -5.98 -20.94
C LYS A 422 -30.32 -6.33 -19.78
N ALA A 423 -30.59 -7.60 -19.56
CA ALA A 423 -31.42 -8.06 -18.44
C ALA A 423 -30.67 -7.85 -17.10
N LYS A 424 -29.38 -8.18 -17.01
CA LYS A 424 -28.55 -7.92 -15.82
C LYS A 424 -28.51 -6.44 -15.48
N ILE A 425 -28.27 -5.57 -16.47
CA ILE A 425 -28.27 -4.11 -16.26
C ILE A 425 -29.61 -3.63 -15.70
N LYS A 426 -30.71 -4.15 -16.18
CA LYS A 426 -32.05 -3.79 -15.68
C LYS A 426 -32.19 -4.12 -14.19
N ILE A 427 -31.71 -5.29 -13.78
CA ILE A 427 -31.69 -5.70 -12.36
C ILE A 427 -30.82 -4.76 -11.54
N TYR A 428 -29.58 -4.49 -11.99
CA TYR A 428 -28.66 -3.61 -11.27
C TYR A 428 -29.19 -2.17 -11.14
N LYS A 429 -29.81 -1.63 -12.20
CA LYS A 429 -30.47 -0.31 -12.19
C LYS A 429 -31.63 -0.26 -11.20
N ASP A 430 -32.43 -1.32 -11.09
CA ASP A 430 -33.55 -1.40 -10.14
C ASP A 430 -33.01 -1.41 -8.68
N ILE A 431 -31.98 -2.25 -8.41
CA ILE A 431 -31.34 -2.32 -7.09
C ILE A 431 -30.71 -0.97 -6.74
N ALA A 432 -29.95 -0.35 -7.64
CA ALA A 432 -29.30 0.94 -7.41
C ALA A 432 -30.32 2.05 -7.12
N LYS A 433 -31.41 2.10 -7.88
CA LYS A 433 -32.50 3.07 -7.66
C LYS A 433 -33.13 2.91 -6.26
N LYS A 434 -33.43 1.67 -5.87
CA LYS A 434 -34.01 1.37 -4.54
C LYS A 434 -33.04 1.62 -3.41
N CYS A 435 -31.77 1.24 -3.60
CA CYS A 435 -30.68 1.56 -2.66
C CYS A 435 -30.57 3.07 -2.42
N LYS A 436 -30.46 3.88 -3.49
CA LYS A 436 -30.37 5.35 -3.40
C LYS A 436 -31.57 5.92 -2.67
N LYS A 437 -32.77 5.45 -2.96
CA LYS A 437 -34.00 5.89 -2.28
C LYS A 437 -33.94 5.59 -0.76
N SER A 438 -33.71 4.32 -0.41
CA SER A 438 -33.63 3.88 1.00
C SER A 438 -32.53 4.59 1.78
N PHE A 439 -31.37 4.83 1.14
CA PHE A 439 -30.26 5.53 1.74
C PHE A 439 -30.65 6.98 2.11
N ASN A 440 -31.21 7.72 1.15
CA ASN A 440 -31.58 9.13 1.35
C ASN A 440 -32.71 9.27 2.40
N GLU A 441 -33.65 8.33 2.46
CA GLU A 441 -34.75 8.33 3.45
C GLU A 441 -34.26 7.98 4.86
N LYS A 442 -33.26 7.11 5.01
CA LYS A 442 -32.90 6.52 6.33
C LYS A 442 -31.63 7.09 6.96
N PHE A 443 -30.62 7.48 6.16
CA PHE A 443 -29.33 7.89 6.72
C PHE A 443 -29.26 9.35 7.16
N TYR A 444 -30.11 10.23 6.62
CA TYR A 444 -30.05 11.64 7.00
C TYR A 444 -30.68 11.89 8.38
N ASN A 445 -29.87 12.37 9.31
CA ASN A 445 -30.32 12.81 10.62
C ASN A 445 -30.55 14.32 10.61
N SER A 446 -31.81 14.74 10.43
CA SER A 446 -32.21 16.15 10.32
C SER A 446 -31.90 16.97 11.58
N LYS A 447 -31.90 16.35 12.77
CA LYS A 447 -31.55 17.04 14.03
C LYS A 447 -30.06 17.36 14.12
N ARG A 448 -29.19 16.46 13.62
CA ARG A 448 -27.74 16.64 13.62
C ARG A 448 -27.20 17.26 12.31
N LYS A 449 -28.03 17.32 11.28
CA LYS A 449 -27.68 17.81 9.93
C LYS A 449 -26.51 17.06 9.29
N CYS A 450 -26.42 15.77 9.55
CA CYS A 450 -25.40 14.87 9.01
C CYS A 450 -25.95 13.46 8.83
N LEU A 451 -25.17 12.52 8.30
CA LEU A 451 -25.59 11.13 8.16
C LEU A 451 -25.31 10.34 9.46
N TYR A 452 -26.12 9.31 9.71
CA TYR A 452 -25.78 8.27 10.68
C TYR A 452 -24.54 7.52 10.21
N ASP A 453 -23.64 7.17 11.13
CA ASP A 453 -22.44 6.38 10.82
C ASP A 453 -22.79 4.91 10.50
N VAL A 454 -23.64 4.32 11.30
CA VAL A 454 -24.41 3.10 11.05
C VAL A 454 -25.86 3.46 11.33
N LEU A 455 -26.84 2.84 10.65
CA LEU A 455 -28.25 3.18 10.94
C LEU A 455 -28.54 3.01 12.43
N GLY A 456 -28.99 4.11 13.04
CA GLY A 456 -29.23 4.21 14.49
C GLY A 456 -28.03 4.74 15.30
N ASP A 457 -26.82 4.77 14.76
CA ASP A 457 -25.65 5.37 15.40
C ASP A 457 -25.44 6.81 14.94
N SER A 458 -25.69 7.75 15.82
CA SER A 458 -25.61 9.19 15.52
C SER A 458 -24.22 9.79 15.78
N ARG A 459 -23.19 9.00 16.06
CA ARG A 459 -21.82 9.51 16.21
C ARG A 459 -21.34 10.14 14.91
N ILE A 460 -20.68 11.28 15.02
CA ILE A 460 -20.15 12.00 13.86
C ILE A 460 -18.78 11.41 13.53
N ARG A 461 -18.64 10.86 12.32
CA ARG A 461 -17.41 10.27 11.80
C ARG A 461 -17.20 10.70 10.34
N PRO A 462 -15.95 10.64 9.83
CA PRO A 462 -15.65 11.04 8.44
C PRO A 462 -16.25 10.09 7.39
N ASN A 463 -16.67 8.90 7.77
CA ASN A 463 -17.19 7.85 6.88
C ASN A 463 -18.33 8.35 5.97
N GLN A 464 -19.14 9.25 6.44
CA GLN A 464 -20.24 9.86 5.68
C GLN A 464 -19.77 10.59 4.42
N LEU A 465 -18.49 11.01 4.34
CA LEU A 465 -17.94 11.68 3.14
C LEU A 465 -17.92 10.78 1.91
N PHE A 466 -17.87 9.45 2.07
CA PHE A 466 -18.01 8.51 0.96
C PHE A 466 -19.31 8.71 0.18
N ALA A 467 -20.37 9.18 0.82
CA ALA A 467 -21.63 9.46 0.15
C ALA A 467 -21.55 10.56 -0.92
N LEU A 468 -20.47 11.38 -0.91
CA LEU A 468 -20.23 12.48 -1.86
C LEU A 468 -18.97 12.30 -2.70
N SER A 469 -17.94 11.59 -2.20
CA SER A 469 -16.60 11.59 -2.80
C SER A 469 -16.36 10.51 -3.85
N LEU A 470 -17.27 9.56 -3.98
CA LEU A 470 -17.17 8.47 -4.95
C LEU A 470 -17.53 8.93 -6.37
N THR A 471 -17.13 8.14 -7.37
CA THR A 471 -17.43 8.40 -8.80
C THR A 471 -18.91 8.59 -9.05
N TYR A 472 -19.76 7.77 -8.42
CA TYR A 472 -21.22 7.91 -8.44
C TYR A 472 -21.72 8.20 -7.01
N PRO A 473 -21.87 9.48 -6.64
CA PRO A 473 -22.30 9.84 -5.30
C PRO A 473 -23.76 9.47 -5.05
N ILE A 474 -24.01 8.85 -3.89
CA ILE A 474 -25.36 8.43 -3.51
C ILE A 474 -26.21 9.62 -3.00
N ILE A 475 -25.58 10.64 -2.41
CA ILE A 475 -26.16 11.94 -2.09
C ILE A 475 -25.89 12.90 -3.25
N GLU A 476 -26.90 13.71 -3.60
CA GLU A 476 -26.73 14.73 -4.63
C GLU A 476 -25.75 15.83 -4.16
N PRO A 477 -24.62 16.05 -4.88
CA PRO A 477 -23.56 16.94 -4.40
C PRO A 477 -24.00 18.39 -4.15
N ASN A 478 -24.95 18.90 -4.92
CA ASN A 478 -25.46 20.29 -4.78
C ASN A 478 -26.70 20.40 -3.88
N SER A 479 -26.97 19.38 -3.07
CA SER A 479 -28.13 19.35 -2.18
C SER A 479 -27.85 20.04 -0.83
N GLU A 480 -28.94 20.46 -0.17
CA GLU A 480 -28.87 20.97 1.21
C GLU A 480 -28.26 19.93 2.17
N ILE A 481 -28.55 18.66 1.95
CA ILE A 481 -28.00 17.54 2.74
C ILE A 481 -26.48 17.52 2.63
N ALA A 482 -25.94 17.61 1.42
CA ALA A 482 -24.49 17.63 1.16
C ALA A 482 -23.81 18.82 1.86
N TYR A 483 -24.38 20.02 1.72
CA TYR A 483 -23.87 21.21 2.36
C TYR A 483 -23.85 21.10 3.89
N ASN A 484 -24.97 20.68 4.47
CA ASN A 484 -25.09 20.48 5.92
C ASN A 484 -24.09 19.46 6.46
N MET A 485 -23.94 18.34 5.77
CA MET A 485 -23.01 17.26 6.14
C MET A 485 -21.56 17.75 6.13
N ILE A 486 -21.12 18.44 5.08
CA ILE A 486 -19.75 18.97 4.98
C ILE A 486 -19.49 19.96 6.12
N ASN A 487 -20.41 20.90 6.38
CA ASN A 487 -20.28 21.87 7.48
C ASN A 487 -20.16 21.20 8.85
N VAL A 488 -20.88 20.09 9.09
CA VAL A 488 -20.78 19.35 10.35
C VAL A 488 -19.44 18.66 10.47
N VAL A 489 -18.96 18.03 9.40
CA VAL A 489 -17.64 17.38 9.36
C VAL A 489 -16.53 18.40 9.59
N GLU A 490 -16.55 19.52 8.86
CA GLU A 490 -15.57 20.60 9.04
C GLU A 490 -15.54 21.12 10.49
N LYS A 491 -16.69 21.46 11.06
CA LYS A 491 -16.77 22.03 12.42
C LYS A 491 -16.45 21.06 13.54
N LYS A 492 -16.59 19.75 13.33
CA LYS A 492 -16.51 18.76 14.40
C LYS A 492 -15.32 17.83 14.29
N LEU A 493 -14.73 17.67 13.11
CA LEU A 493 -13.65 16.69 12.85
C LEU A 493 -12.37 17.34 12.31
N LEU A 494 -12.39 18.56 11.77
CA LEU A 494 -11.19 19.32 11.46
C LEU A 494 -10.75 20.12 12.69
N ASN A 495 -9.46 19.98 13.04
CA ASN A 495 -8.82 20.72 14.13
C ASN A 495 -8.18 22.02 13.63
#